data_0509104b15443a2ac4008c09c4e1daa4
#
_entry.id   0509104b15443a2ac4008c09c4e1daa4
#
_cell.length_a   1.000
_cell.length_b   1.000
_cell.length_c   1.000
_cell.angle_alpha   90.00
_cell.angle_beta   90.00
_cell.angle_gamma   90.00
#
_symmetry.space_group_name_H-M   'P 1'
#
loop_
_entity.id
_entity.type
_entity.pdbx_description
1 polymer ?
#
loop_
_entity_poly.entity_id
_entity_poly.type
_entity_poly.pdbx_seq_one_letter_code
_entity_poly.pdbx_strand_id
1 'polypeptide(L)'
;AEGISVDFPLRPNRKLTLDPRLPSHVTLAGQFRYMTEEGTPGTRMQSAALTYRNPCDMGATDFSAPATLKMTGDTAFFDGIYFTVDLGTEPAGFLDFDIEVPADCRLDVGFGEHLKDGRLRTAVRGFWCDVQLKAGRNTYLHPFRRFGCRYLQFFLHTTEATVHYAGLRPTTYPLCAKEYRCGNLLRETIYKVCQNTLLQCLHEHYEDCPWREQALYTMDSRNQMLCGYFAFRGSAYQRSNLVLISKGLRPDGLLSICFPAGMDYPIPFFSLVYVMQVYEYLSYTKDQSLLPIVRGTLDTIMKTFRSRIEENGLIASFEYSFWNFYEWTDLSHNASQIGRTKEDKTPKQYDLSLNCMYIYVADMYDKMTGEHTETEGMKKAIKEHFFLADKGIYRIDTLHDRYSQLSNSLALLAGLGDRELAKNILTDPDMIPVSLSMTTFLYDGLLKTDSGYRDFILENIKTKYKKMLDAGTTTFWENEDSILDSKAVESLCHGWSALPAYYFHILEA
;
A
#
# COMPACT_ATOMS: atom_id res chain seq x y z
N ALA A 1 -37.26 2.59 -2.99
CA ALA A 1 -35.86 3.02 -2.95
C ALA A 1 -35.62 3.86 -4.20
N GLU A 2 -35.57 5.17 -4.06
CA GLU A 2 -35.15 6.06 -5.13
C GLU A 2 -33.65 5.83 -5.34
N GLY A 3 -33.31 5.38 -6.56
CA GLY A 3 -31.94 5.17 -6.95
C GLY A 3 -31.19 6.49 -6.94
N ILE A 4 -30.16 6.61 -6.13
CA ILE A 4 -29.24 7.73 -6.17
C ILE A 4 -28.49 7.61 -7.50
N SER A 5 -28.85 8.43 -8.48
CA SER A 5 -28.06 8.63 -9.69
C SER A 5 -26.80 9.41 -9.29
N VAL A 6 -25.69 8.73 -9.16
CA VAL A 6 -24.40 9.40 -8.96
C VAL A 6 -23.80 9.62 -10.34
N ASP A 7 -23.84 10.87 -10.79
CA ASP A 7 -23.15 11.28 -12.02
C ASP A 7 -21.64 11.32 -11.73
N PHE A 8 -20.99 10.18 -11.88
CA PHE A 8 -19.53 10.13 -11.85
C PHE A 8 -18.98 10.75 -13.14
N PRO A 9 -18.11 11.77 -13.05
CA PRO A 9 -17.38 12.22 -14.23
C PRO A 9 -16.67 11.01 -14.80
N LEU A 10 -17.01 10.67 -16.04
CA LEU A 10 -16.56 9.49 -16.75
C LEU A 10 -15.04 9.35 -16.61
N ARG A 11 -14.61 8.26 -16.02
CA ARG A 11 -13.24 7.77 -16.16
C ARG A 11 -12.92 7.70 -17.66
N PRO A 12 -11.69 7.97 -18.08
CA PRO A 12 -11.29 7.58 -19.42
C PRO A 12 -11.72 6.13 -19.58
N ASN A 13 -12.50 5.84 -20.61
CA ASN A 13 -13.17 4.56 -20.80
C ASN A 13 -12.17 3.47 -21.24
N ARG A 14 -11.15 3.25 -20.41
CA ARG A 14 -10.13 2.22 -20.58
C ARG A 14 -10.48 1.06 -19.66
N LYS A 15 -10.84 -0.05 -20.28
CA LYS A 15 -10.98 -1.31 -19.57
C LYS A 15 -9.62 -1.75 -19.04
N LEU A 16 -9.61 -2.40 -17.89
CA LEU A 16 -8.43 -3.13 -17.42
C LEU A 16 -8.00 -4.15 -18.48
N THR A 17 -6.72 -4.43 -18.54
CA THR A 17 -6.21 -5.52 -19.37
C THR A 17 -6.70 -6.87 -18.84
N LEU A 18 -6.76 -7.86 -19.70
CA LEU A 18 -6.79 -9.27 -19.33
C LEU A 18 -5.73 -9.95 -20.20
N ASP A 19 -4.53 -10.04 -19.63
CA ASP A 19 -3.36 -10.49 -20.36
C ASP A 19 -3.38 -12.01 -20.55
N PRO A 20 -2.54 -12.59 -21.42
CA PRO A 20 -2.36 -14.03 -21.54
C PRO A 20 -1.97 -14.66 -20.19
N ARG A 21 -2.15 -15.97 -20.07
CA ARG A 21 -1.67 -16.77 -18.95
C ARG A 21 -0.19 -16.51 -18.70
N LEU A 22 0.18 -16.29 -17.44
CA LEU A 22 1.59 -16.16 -17.08
C LEU A 22 2.30 -17.50 -17.15
N PRO A 23 3.59 -17.53 -17.49
CA PRO A 23 4.44 -18.66 -17.16
C PRO A 23 4.38 -18.93 -15.66
N SER A 24 4.28 -20.19 -15.29
CA SER A 24 4.22 -20.62 -13.91
C SER A 24 4.94 -21.95 -13.74
N HIS A 25 5.57 -22.15 -12.57
CA HIS A 25 6.39 -23.34 -12.32
C HIS A 25 5.97 -24.05 -11.05
N VAL A 26 5.82 -25.36 -11.12
CA VAL A 26 5.59 -26.17 -9.91
C VAL A 26 6.90 -26.31 -9.15
N THR A 27 6.92 -25.79 -7.93
CA THR A 27 8.12 -25.83 -7.06
C THR A 27 8.04 -26.85 -5.95
N LEU A 28 6.83 -27.18 -5.51
CA LEU A 28 6.57 -28.21 -4.50
C LEU A 28 5.38 -29.07 -4.94
N ALA A 29 5.42 -30.35 -4.61
CA ALA A 29 4.30 -31.27 -4.83
C ALA A 29 4.33 -32.40 -3.81
N GLY A 30 3.18 -33.06 -3.61
CA GLY A 30 3.08 -34.20 -2.72
C GLY A 30 1.63 -34.56 -2.38
N GLN A 31 1.46 -35.17 -1.21
CA GLN A 31 0.19 -35.55 -0.64
C GLN A 31 -0.07 -34.75 0.63
N PHE A 32 -1.33 -34.48 0.92
CA PHE A 32 -1.70 -33.73 2.12
C PHE A 32 -2.73 -34.48 2.96
N ARG A 33 -2.73 -34.18 4.27
CA ARG A 33 -3.79 -34.54 5.18
C ARG A 33 -4.17 -33.32 6.01
N TYR A 34 -5.43 -32.96 6.06
CA TYR A 34 -5.93 -31.94 6.98
C TYR A 34 -5.88 -32.45 8.41
N MET A 35 -5.28 -31.67 9.29
CA MET A 35 -5.14 -32.04 10.71
C MET A 35 -6.38 -31.69 11.54
N THR A 36 -7.36 -31.01 10.96
CA THR A 36 -8.62 -30.63 11.56
C THR A 36 -9.71 -30.50 10.51
N GLU A 37 -10.92 -30.91 10.84
CA GLU A 37 -12.12 -30.64 10.06
C GLU A 37 -12.72 -29.26 10.36
N GLU A 38 -12.31 -28.65 11.47
CA GLU A 38 -12.80 -27.36 11.92
C GLU A 38 -12.11 -26.20 11.20
N GLY A 39 -12.80 -25.05 11.17
CA GLY A 39 -12.29 -23.80 10.61
C GLY A 39 -12.53 -23.66 9.10
N THR A 40 -11.93 -22.59 8.55
CA THR A 40 -12.02 -22.27 7.12
C THR A 40 -11.08 -23.16 6.30
N PRO A 41 -11.28 -23.27 4.96
CA PRO A 41 -10.30 -23.91 4.09
C PRO A 41 -8.89 -23.37 4.28
N GLY A 42 -8.73 -22.06 4.46
CA GLY A 42 -7.43 -21.43 4.73
C GLY A 42 -6.76 -21.95 6.00
N THR A 43 -7.51 -22.11 7.08
CA THR A 43 -7.00 -22.68 8.34
C THR A 43 -6.54 -24.12 8.15
N ARG A 44 -7.34 -24.93 7.44
CA ARG A 44 -7.02 -26.32 7.15
C ARG A 44 -5.78 -26.48 6.27
N MET A 45 -5.69 -25.69 5.19
CA MET A 45 -4.50 -25.68 4.32
C MET A 45 -3.23 -25.30 5.08
N GLN A 46 -3.28 -24.25 5.90
CA GLN A 46 -2.11 -23.77 6.63
C GLN A 46 -1.59 -24.79 7.65
N SER A 47 -2.48 -25.59 8.27
CA SER A 47 -2.15 -26.60 9.28
C SER A 47 -1.99 -28.02 8.70
N ALA A 48 -2.17 -28.23 7.39
CA ALA A 48 -2.12 -29.55 6.76
C ALA A 48 -0.77 -30.26 6.99
N ALA A 49 -0.79 -31.56 7.21
CA ALA A 49 0.40 -32.38 7.10
C ALA A 49 0.72 -32.60 5.62
N LEU A 50 1.94 -32.32 5.21
CA LEU A 50 2.40 -32.42 3.83
C LEU A 50 3.52 -33.45 3.71
N THR A 51 3.46 -34.30 2.68
CA THR A 51 4.62 -35.04 2.20
C THR A 51 5.24 -34.29 1.03
N TYR A 52 6.51 -34.54 0.78
CA TYR A 52 7.21 -33.95 -0.36
C TYR A 52 7.48 -35.00 -1.42
N ARG A 53 7.27 -34.63 -2.67
CA ARG A 53 7.65 -35.36 -3.86
C ARG A 53 8.48 -34.43 -4.75
N ASN A 54 9.44 -34.97 -5.49
CA ASN A 54 10.17 -34.16 -6.46
C ASN A 54 9.21 -33.70 -7.57
N PRO A 55 9.03 -32.39 -7.81
CA PRO A 55 8.17 -31.88 -8.88
C PRO A 55 8.56 -32.42 -10.27
N CYS A 56 9.85 -32.73 -10.50
CA CYS A 56 10.31 -33.30 -11.76
C CYS A 56 9.66 -34.67 -12.10
N ASP A 57 9.20 -35.41 -11.08
CA ASP A 57 8.51 -36.70 -11.29
C ASP A 57 7.07 -36.52 -11.83
N MET A 58 6.59 -35.27 -11.94
CA MET A 58 5.26 -34.95 -12.47
C MET A 58 5.22 -34.77 -14.00
N GLY A 59 6.36 -34.86 -14.67
CA GLY A 59 6.51 -34.45 -16.07
C GLY A 59 6.96 -32.98 -16.20
N ALA A 60 6.28 -32.20 -17.03
CA ALA A 60 6.64 -30.81 -17.19
C ALA A 60 6.18 -29.95 -15.99
N THR A 61 7.10 -29.32 -15.29
CA THR A 61 6.80 -28.44 -14.15
C THR A 61 6.41 -27.02 -14.56
N ASP A 62 6.63 -26.65 -15.81
CA ASP A 62 6.30 -25.34 -16.40
C ASP A 62 5.03 -25.34 -17.26
N PHE A 63 4.29 -26.46 -17.24
CA PHE A 63 3.10 -26.70 -18.05
C PHE A 63 3.32 -26.59 -19.57
N SER A 64 4.57 -26.74 -20.06
CA SER A 64 4.85 -26.94 -21.48
C SER A 64 4.24 -28.26 -22.02
N ALA A 65 4.03 -29.21 -21.11
CA ALA A 65 3.18 -30.39 -21.29
C ALA A 65 2.33 -30.61 -20.02
N PRO A 66 1.24 -31.38 -20.09
CA PRO A 66 0.42 -31.68 -18.90
C PRO A 66 1.25 -32.37 -17.80
N ALA A 67 1.11 -31.88 -16.57
CA ALA A 67 1.71 -32.47 -15.39
C ALA A 67 0.75 -33.45 -14.73
N THR A 68 1.19 -34.68 -14.44
CA THR A 68 0.36 -35.69 -13.79
C THR A 68 0.77 -35.90 -12.34
N LEU A 69 -0.18 -35.70 -11.43
CA LEU A 69 -0.02 -36.01 -10.02
C LEU A 69 -0.84 -37.24 -9.66
N LYS A 70 -0.22 -38.13 -8.89
CA LYS A 70 -0.86 -39.35 -8.40
C LYS A 70 -0.41 -39.65 -6.98
N MET A 71 -1.34 -40.01 -6.12
CA MET A 71 -1.01 -40.49 -4.78
C MET A 71 -0.20 -41.78 -4.83
N THR A 72 0.70 -41.94 -3.89
CA THR A 72 1.54 -43.15 -3.75
C THR A 72 1.45 -43.69 -2.32
N GLY A 73 1.62 -45.01 -2.15
CA GLY A 73 1.55 -45.65 -0.84
C GLY A 73 0.12 -45.89 -0.33
N ASP A 74 -0.09 -45.76 0.97
CA ASP A 74 -1.40 -45.93 1.60
C ASP A 74 -2.29 -44.69 1.35
N THR A 75 -3.12 -44.76 0.34
CA THR A 75 -4.01 -43.66 -0.09
C THR A 75 -5.12 -43.36 0.92
N ALA A 76 -5.42 -44.29 1.85
CA ALA A 76 -6.42 -44.08 2.88
C ALA A 76 -5.96 -43.12 4.00
N PHE A 77 -4.66 -42.89 4.10
CA PHE A 77 -4.10 -41.96 5.10
C PHE A 77 -4.17 -40.49 4.72
N PHE A 78 -4.22 -40.18 3.42
CA PHE A 78 -4.18 -38.80 2.91
C PHE A 78 -5.54 -38.36 2.34
N ASP A 79 -5.83 -37.06 2.42
CA ASP A 79 -7.05 -36.46 1.88
C ASP A 79 -6.93 -36.15 0.38
N GLY A 80 -5.71 -36.11 -0.15
CA GLY A 80 -5.48 -35.83 -1.55
C GLY A 80 -4.04 -35.42 -1.89
N ILE A 81 -3.92 -34.80 -3.05
CA ILE A 81 -2.65 -34.33 -3.61
C ILE A 81 -2.57 -32.81 -3.58
N TYR A 82 -1.36 -32.29 -3.39
CA TYR A 82 -1.13 -30.84 -3.46
C TYR A 82 0.06 -30.50 -4.35
N PHE A 83 0.06 -29.28 -4.86
CA PHE A 83 1.22 -28.68 -5.50
C PHE A 83 1.25 -27.17 -5.29
N THR A 84 2.44 -26.60 -5.34
CA THR A 84 2.69 -25.15 -5.20
C THR A 84 3.30 -24.63 -6.48
N VAL A 85 2.75 -23.53 -6.96
CA VAL A 85 3.20 -22.82 -8.15
C VAL A 85 3.92 -21.54 -7.73
N ASP A 86 5.10 -21.28 -8.30
CA ASP A 86 5.79 -19.99 -8.29
C ASP A 86 5.56 -19.30 -9.65
N LEU A 87 5.04 -18.09 -9.62
CA LEU A 87 4.84 -17.24 -10.80
C LEU A 87 6.12 -16.48 -11.20
N GLY A 88 7.19 -16.61 -10.42
CA GLY A 88 8.49 -15.95 -10.66
C GLY A 88 8.49 -14.44 -10.39
N THR A 89 7.32 -13.83 -10.36
CA THR A 89 7.07 -12.41 -10.08
C THR A 89 5.87 -12.27 -9.16
N GLU A 90 5.56 -11.05 -8.76
CA GLU A 90 4.36 -10.72 -7.99
C GLU A 90 3.33 -9.99 -8.88
N PRO A 91 2.51 -10.69 -9.66
CA PRO A 91 1.44 -10.10 -10.44
C PRO A 91 0.16 -9.90 -9.64
N ALA A 92 -0.68 -8.96 -10.10
CA ALA A 92 -2.08 -8.90 -9.78
C ALA A 92 -2.91 -9.47 -10.93
N GLY A 93 -3.87 -10.35 -10.64
CA GLY A 93 -4.66 -10.99 -11.70
C GLY A 93 -5.73 -11.92 -11.17
N PHE A 94 -6.34 -12.63 -12.09
CA PHE A 94 -7.39 -13.61 -11.79
C PHE A 94 -6.82 -15.02 -11.79
N LEU A 95 -7.17 -15.83 -10.78
CA LEU A 95 -6.85 -17.26 -10.75
C LEU A 95 -7.36 -17.93 -12.03
N ASP A 96 -6.45 -18.61 -12.73
CA ASP A 96 -6.75 -19.35 -13.95
C ASP A 96 -6.15 -20.76 -13.83
N PHE A 97 -6.95 -21.79 -14.08
CA PHE A 97 -6.45 -23.15 -14.12
C PHE A 97 -7.19 -24.01 -15.17
N ASP A 98 -6.53 -25.10 -15.54
CA ASP A 98 -7.02 -26.11 -16.46
C ASP A 98 -6.57 -27.48 -15.92
N ILE A 99 -7.49 -28.17 -15.23
CA ILE A 99 -7.21 -29.38 -14.45
C ILE A 99 -8.23 -30.46 -14.81
N GLU A 100 -7.73 -31.69 -15.01
CA GLU A 100 -8.56 -32.88 -15.25
C GLU A 100 -8.49 -33.80 -14.03
N VAL A 101 -9.66 -34.29 -13.58
CA VAL A 101 -9.81 -35.17 -12.43
C VAL A 101 -10.70 -36.39 -12.79
N PRO A 102 -10.46 -37.58 -12.21
CA PRO A 102 -11.20 -38.77 -12.54
C PRO A 102 -12.64 -38.81 -11.99
N ALA A 103 -12.92 -38.05 -10.95
CA ALA A 103 -14.22 -37.98 -10.28
C ALA A 103 -14.48 -36.58 -9.75
N ASP A 104 -15.74 -36.27 -9.44
CA ASP A 104 -16.10 -35.00 -8.75
C ASP A 104 -15.31 -34.87 -7.45
N CYS A 105 -14.65 -33.74 -7.26
CA CYS A 105 -13.86 -33.47 -6.06
C CYS A 105 -13.79 -32.00 -5.73
N ARG A 106 -13.34 -31.68 -4.52
CA ARG A 106 -13.06 -30.34 -4.07
C ARG A 106 -11.62 -29.94 -4.38
N LEU A 107 -11.43 -28.70 -4.75
CA LEU A 107 -10.15 -28.01 -4.87
C LEU A 107 -10.14 -26.83 -3.91
N ASP A 108 -9.18 -26.78 -2.98
CA ASP A 108 -8.87 -25.60 -2.18
C ASP A 108 -7.62 -24.92 -2.77
N VAL A 109 -7.65 -23.60 -2.96
CA VAL A 109 -6.53 -22.82 -3.49
C VAL A 109 -6.16 -21.72 -2.50
N GLY A 110 -4.91 -21.77 -2.03
CA GLY A 110 -4.29 -20.69 -1.26
C GLY A 110 -3.44 -19.79 -2.14
N PHE A 111 -3.29 -18.52 -1.78
CA PHE A 111 -2.43 -17.59 -2.48
C PHE A 111 -1.69 -16.67 -1.50
N GLY A 112 -0.50 -16.19 -1.89
CA GLY A 112 0.30 -15.30 -1.06
C GLY A 112 1.62 -14.90 -1.71
N GLU A 113 2.28 -13.96 -1.06
CA GLU A 113 3.49 -13.31 -1.56
C GLU A 113 4.76 -14.10 -1.22
N HIS A 114 4.74 -14.90 -0.15
CA HIS A 114 5.89 -15.69 0.28
C HIS A 114 5.48 -17.02 0.91
N LEU A 115 6.42 -17.96 0.91
CA LEU A 115 6.29 -19.26 1.54
C LEU A 115 7.13 -19.30 2.83
N LYS A 116 6.56 -19.81 3.91
CA LYS A 116 7.29 -20.20 5.12
C LYS A 116 7.20 -21.72 5.29
N ASP A 117 8.34 -22.38 5.29
CA ASP A 117 8.42 -23.85 5.39
C ASP A 117 7.53 -24.55 4.34
N GLY A 118 7.52 -24.04 3.10
CA GLY A 118 6.71 -24.54 1.99
C GLY A 118 5.21 -24.28 2.11
N ARG A 119 4.77 -23.38 2.99
CA ARG A 119 3.36 -23.07 3.26
C ARG A 119 3.03 -21.60 3.07
N LEU A 120 1.81 -21.35 2.62
CA LEU A 120 1.22 -20.01 2.57
C LEU A 120 0.50 -19.67 3.89
N ARG A 121 0.39 -18.39 4.20
CA ARG A 121 -0.36 -17.86 5.35
C ARG A 121 -1.84 -17.66 4.97
N THR A 122 -2.56 -18.76 4.75
CA THR A 122 -3.94 -18.74 4.24
C THR A 122 -5.01 -18.55 5.33
N ALA A 123 -4.68 -18.80 6.59
CA ALA A 123 -5.63 -18.67 7.71
C ALA A 123 -6.01 -17.22 8.03
N VAL A 124 -5.17 -16.26 7.63
CA VAL A 124 -5.36 -14.83 7.90
C VAL A 124 -6.06 -14.17 6.72
N ARG A 125 -7.07 -13.33 7.00
CA ARG A 125 -7.75 -12.46 6.00
C ARG A 125 -8.32 -13.16 4.77
N GLY A 126 -8.50 -14.50 4.78
CA GLY A 126 -9.14 -15.23 3.68
C GLY A 126 -8.33 -15.28 2.39
N PHE A 127 -7.03 -15.50 2.46
CA PHE A 127 -6.14 -15.70 1.29
C PHE A 127 -6.31 -17.07 0.66
N TRP A 128 -7.54 -17.42 0.35
CA TRP A 128 -7.93 -18.70 -0.23
C TRP A 128 -9.25 -18.59 -0.99
N CYS A 129 -9.51 -19.56 -1.84
CA CYS A 129 -10.82 -19.86 -2.40
C CYS A 129 -10.98 -21.38 -2.54
N ASP A 130 -12.21 -21.85 -2.70
CA ASP A 130 -12.52 -23.24 -2.99
C ASP A 130 -13.40 -23.36 -4.23
N VAL A 131 -13.23 -24.46 -4.96
CA VAL A 131 -13.95 -24.75 -6.21
C VAL A 131 -14.34 -26.21 -6.24
N GLN A 132 -15.56 -26.52 -6.68
CA GLN A 132 -16.01 -27.89 -6.94
C GLN A 132 -15.66 -28.25 -8.38
N LEU A 133 -14.77 -29.23 -8.54
CA LEU A 133 -14.41 -29.79 -9.82
C LEU A 133 -15.35 -30.96 -10.20
N LYS A 134 -15.66 -31.06 -11.46
CA LYS A 134 -16.41 -32.19 -12.04
C LYS A 134 -15.47 -33.22 -12.65
N ALA A 135 -15.90 -34.48 -12.70
CA ALA A 135 -15.17 -35.51 -13.41
C ALA A 135 -14.84 -35.07 -14.84
N GLY A 136 -13.61 -35.29 -15.29
CA GLY A 136 -13.07 -34.79 -16.56
C GLY A 136 -12.32 -33.45 -16.43
N ARG A 137 -12.24 -32.74 -17.54
CA ARG A 137 -11.46 -31.50 -17.68
C ARG A 137 -12.23 -30.28 -17.21
N ASN A 138 -11.65 -29.48 -16.31
CA ASN A 138 -12.18 -28.26 -15.75
C ASN A 138 -11.29 -27.08 -16.12
N THR A 139 -11.84 -26.13 -16.87
CA THR A 139 -11.21 -24.84 -17.14
C THR A 139 -11.90 -23.76 -16.31
N TYR A 140 -11.13 -22.95 -15.59
CA TYR A 140 -11.68 -21.98 -14.66
C TYR A 140 -10.89 -20.69 -14.69
N LEU A 141 -11.60 -19.56 -14.77
CA LEU A 141 -11.10 -18.22 -14.54
C LEU A 141 -11.94 -17.59 -13.45
N HIS A 142 -11.30 -17.19 -12.33
CA HIS A 142 -12.04 -16.62 -11.19
C HIS A 142 -12.62 -15.25 -11.56
N PRO A 143 -13.96 -15.05 -11.49
CA PRO A 143 -14.55 -13.86 -12.10
C PRO A 143 -14.66 -12.64 -11.16
N PHE A 144 -14.52 -12.82 -9.83
CA PHE A 144 -14.94 -11.81 -8.87
C PHE A 144 -13.81 -11.22 -8.03
N ARG A 145 -12.68 -11.92 -7.87
CA ARG A 145 -11.59 -11.48 -7.02
C ARG A 145 -10.28 -11.47 -7.78
N ARG A 146 -9.58 -10.37 -7.73
CA ARG A 146 -8.18 -10.24 -8.12
C ARG A 146 -7.29 -10.78 -7.00
N PHE A 147 -6.28 -11.54 -7.34
CA PHE A 147 -5.24 -12.01 -6.45
C PHE A 147 -3.96 -11.23 -6.74
N GLY A 148 -3.33 -10.68 -5.71
CA GLY A 148 -1.94 -10.24 -5.76
C GLY A 148 -1.12 -11.30 -5.06
N CYS A 149 -0.22 -11.97 -5.76
CA CYS A 149 0.58 -13.03 -5.16
C CYS A 149 1.70 -13.52 -6.08
N ARG A 150 2.76 -14.04 -5.48
CA ARG A 150 3.79 -14.78 -6.18
C ARG A 150 3.52 -16.28 -6.17
N TYR A 151 2.90 -16.80 -5.13
CA TYR A 151 2.70 -18.24 -4.95
C TYR A 151 1.23 -18.60 -4.89
N LEU A 152 0.89 -19.72 -5.54
CA LEU A 152 -0.41 -20.38 -5.46
C LEU A 152 -0.21 -21.80 -4.96
N GLN A 153 -1.06 -22.25 -4.05
CA GLN A 153 -1.01 -23.59 -3.49
C GLN A 153 -2.34 -24.28 -3.69
N PHE A 154 -2.36 -25.39 -4.43
CA PHE A 154 -3.54 -26.15 -4.85
C PHE A 154 -3.62 -27.44 -4.04
N PHE A 155 -4.76 -27.69 -3.40
CA PHE A 155 -5.08 -28.88 -2.62
C PHE A 155 -6.27 -29.57 -3.26
N LEU A 156 -6.02 -30.65 -4.00
CA LEU A 156 -7.04 -31.43 -4.71
C LEU A 156 -7.44 -32.65 -3.88
N HIS A 157 -8.69 -32.75 -3.50
CA HIS A 157 -9.26 -33.89 -2.75
C HIS A 157 -9.52 -35.06 -3.69
N THR A 158 -8.46 -35.57 -4.29
CA THR A 158 -8.48 -36.71 -5.24
C THR A 158 -7.16 -37.47 -5.18
N THR A 159 -7.16 -38.69 -5.65
CA THR A 159 -5.96 -39.55 -5.71
C THR A 159 -5.12 -39.31 -6.96
N GLU A 160 -5.67 -38.67 -7.97
CA GLU A 160 -5.00 -38.43 -9.27
C GLU A 160 -5.55 -37.17 -9.93
N ALA A 161 -4.69 -36.40 -10.61
CA ALA A 161 -5.06 -35.27 -11.43
C ALA A 161 -4.05 -35.04 -12.56
N THR A 162 -4.52 -34.51 -13.70
CA THR A 162 -3.67 -33.99 -14.77
C THR A 162 -3.86 -32.47 -14.84
N VAL A 163 -2.76 -31.74 -14.66
CA VAL A 163 -2.74 -30.27 -14.66
C VAL A 163 -2.18 -29.79 -15.98
N HIS A 164 -3.01 -29.17 -16.79
CA HIS A 164 -2.63 -28.54 -18.06
C HIS A 164 -2.13 -27.11 -17.87
N TYR A 165 -2.66 -26.41 -16.87
CA TYR A 165 -2.22 -25.09 -16.43
C TYR A 165 -2.73 -24.80 -15.01
N ALA A 166 -1.92 -24.08 -14.23
CA ALA A 166 -2.32 -23.50 -12.95
C ALA A 166 -1.51 -22.21 -12.72
N GLY A 167 -2.17 -21.07 -12.55
CA GLY A 167 -1.51 -19.79 -12.40
C GLY A 167 -2.47 -18.62 -12.36
N LEU A 168 -2.02 -17.47 -12.84
CA LEU A 168 -2.79 -16.25 -12.94
C LEU A 168 -2.90 -15.76 -14.39
N ARG A 169 -3.99 -15.04 -14.62
CA ARG A 169 -4.19 -14.20 -15.78
C ARG A 169 -4.09 -12.74 -15.32
N PRO A 170 -2.98 -12.03 -15.62
CA PRO A 170 -2.76 -10.69 -15.12
C PRO A 170 -3.77 -9.68 -15.61
N THR A 171 -4.01 -8.67 -14.79
CA THR A 171 -4.83 -7.52 -15.12
C THR A 171 -4.21 -6.26 -14.52
N THR A 172 -4.15 -5.18 -15.28
CA THR A 172 -3.66 -3.87 -14.83
C THR A 172 -4.39 -2.76 -15.57
N TYR A 173 -4.32 -1.54 -15.05
CA TYR A 173 -4.72 -0.38 -15.81
C TYR A 173 -3.68 -0.11 -16.93
N PRO A 174 -4.09 0.06 -18.20
CA PRO A 174 -3.18 0.13 -19.33
C PRO A 174 -2.45 1.48 -19.41
N LEU A 175 -1.39 1.64 -18.63
CA LEU A 175 -0.49 2.80 -18.69
C LEU A 175 0.73 2.52 -19.57
N CYS A 176 1.22 3.56 -20.24
CA CYS A 176 2.45 3.51 -21.01
C CYS A 176 3.63 3.92 -20.12
N ALA A 177 4.51 2.99 -19.81
CA ALA A 177 5.71 3.24 -19.02
C ALA A 177 6.67 4.20 -19.76
N LYS A 178 7.34 5.06 -18.99
CA LYS A 178 8.45 5.88 -19.48
C LYS A 178 9.77 5.16 -19.24
N GLU A 179 10.69 5.29 -20.17
CA GLU A 179 12.04 4.79 -19.99
C GLU A 179 12.83 5.74 -19.08
N TYR A 180 13.64 5.18 -18.19
CA TYR A 180 14.61 5.90 -17.38
C TYR A 180 16.00 5.34 -17.60
N ARG A 181 16.93 6.21 -18.01
CA ARG A 181 18.34 5.89 -18.26
C ARG A 181 19.23 6.96 -17.64
N CYS A 182 20.10 6.55 -16.73
CA CYS A 182 21.03 7.45 -16.06
C CYS A 182 22.49 6.93 -16.07
N GLY A 183 22.75 5.78 -16.73
CA GLY A 183 24.05 5.14 -16.76
C GLY A 183 24.44 4.43 -15.45
N ASN A 184 23.53 4.34 -14.47
CA ASN A 184 23.73 3.62 -13.23
C ASN A 184 22.75 2.42 -13.16
N LEU A 185 23.28 1.23 -13.40
CA LEU A 185 22.47 0.01 -13.48
C LEU A 185 21.61 -0.23 -12.23
N LEU A 186 22.11 0.06 -11.04
CA LEU A 186 21.34 -0.12 -9.80
C LEU A 186 20.13 0.82 -9.76
N ARG A 187 20.30 2.10 -10.08
CA ARG A 187 19.19 3.07 -10.13
C ARG A 187 18.17 2.70 -11.19
N GLU A 188 18.63 2.30 -12.38
CA GLU A 188 17.75 1.85 -13.46
C GLU A 188 16.96 0.60 -13.07
N THR A 189 17.59 -0.34 -12.35
CA THR A 189 16.93 -1.53 -11.80
C THR A 189 15.88 -1.14 -10.75
N ILE A 190 16.26 -0.29 -9.77
CA ILE A 190 15.30 0.22 -8.77
C ILE A 190 14.11 0.90 -9.46
N TYR A 191 14.36 1.77 -10.44
CA TYR A 191 13.29 2.45 -11.17
C TYR A 191 12.34 1.48 -11.87
N LYS A 192 12.88 0.46 -12.54
CA LYS A 192 12.07 -0.57 -13.20
C LYS A 192 11.21 -1.37 -12.22
N VAL A 193 11.74 -1.70 -11.04
CA VAL A 193 10.97 -2.38 -9.98
C VAL A 193 9.93 -1.43 -9.39
N CYS A 194 10.20 -0.12 -9.25
CA CYS A 194 9.20 0.88 -8.88
C CYS A 194 8.03 0.91 -9.87
N GLN A 195 8.32 0.91 -11.17
CA GLN A 195 7.28 0.87 -12.21
C GLN A 195 6.43 -0.39 -12.10
N ASN A 196 7.07 -1.56 -11.88
CA ASN A 196 6.35 -2.81 -11.70
C ASN A 196 5.48 -2.79 -10.44
N THR A 197 6.02 -2.32 -9.31
CA THR A 197 5.26 -2.17 -8.05
C THR A 197 4.02 -1.32 -8.25
N LEU A 198 4.16 -0.16 -8.90
CA LEU A 198 3.03 0.70 -9.21
C LEU A 198 1.99 0.00 -10.09
N LEU A 199 2.41 -0.69 -11.15
CA LEU A 199 1.49 -1.38 -12.07
C LEU A 199 0.63 -2.42 -11.35
N GLN A 200 1.20 -3.14 -10.39
CA GLN A 200 0.45 -4.13 -9.61
C GLN A 200 -0.55 -3.49 -8.63
N CYS A 201 -0.43 -2.18 -8.37
CA CYS A 201 -1.32 -1.40 -7.51
C CYS A 201 -2.25 -0.44 -8.32
N LEU A 202 -2.38 -0.63 -9.65
CA LEU A 202 -3.14 0.23 -10.54
C LEU A 202 -4.23 -0.56 -11.27
N HIS A 203 -5.47 -0.44 -10.79
CA HIS A 203 -6.62 -1.12 -11.39
C HIS A 203 -7.80 -0.14 -11.60
N GLU A 204 -8.97 -0.37 -11.01
CA GLU A 204 -10.10 0.55 -11.06
C GLU A 204 -9.77 1.90 -10.40
N HIS A 205 -8.91 1.85 -9.40
CA HIS A 205 -8.32 2.96 -8.67
C HIS A 205 -6.92 2.59 -8.18
N TYR A 206 -6.21 3.52 -7.57
CA TYR A 206 -5.01 3.19 -6.81
C TYR A 206 -5.35 2.25 -5.67
N GLU A 207 -4.49 1.27 -5.45
CA GLU A 207 -4.55 0.33 -4.34
C GLU A 207 -3.28 0.46 -3.50
N ASP A 208 -3.40 0.39 -2.18
CA ASP A 208 -2.25 0.31 -1.29
C ASP A 208 -1.35 -0.86 -1.66
N CYS A 209 -1.94 -2.04 -1.76
CA CYS A 209 -1.31 -3.29 -2.16
C CYS A 209 -2.30 -4.21 -2.90
N PRO A 210 -1.83 -5.12 -3.78
CA PRO A 210 -2.71 -6.02 -4.53
C PRO A 210 -3.12 -7.27 -3.75
N TRP A 211 -2.43 -7.58 -2.64
CA TRP A 211 -2.62 -8.82 -1.88
C TRP A 211 -3.74 -8.72 -0.85
N ARG A 212 -3.72 -7.68 0.02
CA ARG A 212 -4.58 -7.57 1.20
C ARG A 212 -5.83 -6.72 0.99
N GLU A 213 -5.70 -5.40 1.17
CA GLU A 213 -6.83 -4.48 1.24
C GLU A 213 -7.37 -4.08 -0.12
N GLN A 214 -6.49 -3.85 -1.10
CA GLN A 214 -6.85 -3.34 -2.44
C GLN A 214 -7.65 -2.03 -2.33
N ALA A 215 -7.24 -1.13 -1.44
CA ALA A 215 -8.00 0.04 -1.05
C ALA A 215 -7.34 1.36 -1.52
N LEU A 216 -8.19 2.36 -1.84
CA LEU A 216 -7.75 3.70 -2.23
C LEU A 216 -7.54 4.58 -0.98
N TYR A 217 -6.44 4.36 -0.27
CA TYR A 217 -6.02 5.24 0.82
C TYR A 217 -5.40 6.52 0.27
N THR A 218 -5.71 7.67 0.92
CA THR A 218 -5.27 8.97 0.42
C THR A 218 -3.76 9.15 0.51
N MET A 219 -3.13 8.74 1.61
CA MET A 219 -1.67 8.87 1.75
C MET A 219 -0.91 7.97 0.78
N ASP A 220 -1.35 6.72 0.63
CA ASP A 220 -0.77 5.74 -0.30
C ASP A 220 -0.85 6.23 -1.73
N SER A 221 -2.04 6.65 -2.16
CA SER A 221 -2.26 7.17 -3.51
C SER A 221 -1.47 8.46 -3.78
N ARG A 222 -1.20 9.30 -2.76
CA ARG A 222 -0.33 10.47 -2.92
C ARG A 222 1.08 10.06 -3.34
N ASN A 223 1.68 9.11 -2.65
CA ASN A 223 3.02 8.63 -2.98
C ASN A 223 3.04 7.99 -4.37
N GLN A 224 2.03 7.18 -4.69
CA GLN A 224 1.89 6.56 -6.01
C GLN A 224 1.71 7.60 -7.13
N MET A 225 0.94 8.67 -6.90
CA MET A 225 0.76 9.75 -7.89
C MET A 225 2.06 10.48 -8.17
N LEU A 226 2.85 10.83 -7.14
CA LEU A 226 4.15 11.45 -7.31
C LEU A 226 5.06 10.63 -8.23
N CYS A 227 5.16 9.33 -7.96
CA CYS A 227 5.91 8.40 -8.79
C CYS A 227 5.33 8.30 -10.19
N GLY A 228 4.00 8.23 -10.30
CA GLY A 228 3.26 8.06 -11.54
C GLY A 228 3.45 9.22 -12.54
N TYR A 229 3.65 10.46 -12.07
CA TYR A 229 3.94 11.59 -12.97
C TYR A 229 5.24 11.39 -13.77
N PHE A 230 6.19 10.66 -13.22
CA PHE A 230 7.47 10.37 -13.87
C PHE A 230 7.51 8.97 -14.51
N ALA A 231 6.92 7.97 -13.85
CA ALA A 231 6.98 6.58 -14.29
C ALA A 231 6.11 6.27 -15.53
N PHE A 232 5.03 7.02 -15.76
CA PHE A 232 4.07 6.74 -16.83
C PHE A 232 3.72 7.97 -17.65
N ARG A 233 3.16 7.74 -18.85
CA ARG A 233 2.65 8.80 -19.72
C ARG A 233 1.20 9.13 -19.38
N GLY A 234 0.89 10.43 -19.35
CA GLY A 234 -0.45 10.96 -19.10
C GLY A 234 -0.78 11.02 -17.60
N SER A 235 -1.85 11.75 -17.28
CA SER A 235 -2.29 12.03 -15.90
C SER A 235 -3.79 11.78 -15.69
N ALA A 236 -4.45 11.18 -16.67
CA ALA A 236 -5.89 10.93 -16.60
C ALA A 236 -6.27 9.98 -15.45
N TYR A 237 -5.38 9.04 -15.12
CA TYR A 237 -5.58 8.12 -14.01
C TYR A 237 -5.52 8.83 -12.67
N GLN A 238 -4.50 9.68 -12.45
CA GLN A 238 -4.38 10.51 -11.25
C GLN A 238 -5.61 11.40 -11.08
N ARG A 239 -6.02 12.10 -12.16
CA ARG A 239 -7.19 12.96 -12.16
C ARG A 239 -8.47 12.23 -11.75
N SER A 240 -8.73 11.06 -12.31
CA SER A 240 -9.92 10.28 -11.99
C SER A 240 -9.95 9.82 -10.53
N ASN A 241 -8.79 9.46 -9.97
CA ASN A 241 -8.68 9.06 -8.58
C ASN A 241 -8.86 10.25 -7.62
N LEU A 242 -8.34 11.44 -7.94
CA LEU A 242 -8.58 12.65 -7.14
C LEU A 242 -10.07 13.02 -7.10
N VAL A 243 -10.76 12.91 -8.23
CA VAL A 243 -12.22 13.09 -8.28
C VAL A 243 -12.94 12.01 -7.46
N LEU A 244 -12.47 10.75 -7.53
CA LEU A 244 -13.06 9.65 -6.78
C LEU A 244 -12.91 9.86 -5.27
N ILE A 245 -11.71 10.21 -4.78
CA ILE A 245 -11.45 10.50 -3.36
C ILE A 245 -12.35 11.63 -2.86
N SER A 246 -12.57 12.70 -3.67
CA SER A 246 -13.45 13.81 -3.28
C SER A 246 -14.89 13.39 -2.99
N LYS A 247 -15.36 12.29 -3.59
CA LYS A 247 -16.71 11.75 -3.34
C LYS A 247 -16.82 11.04 -1.99
N GLY A 248 -15.71 10.77 -1.33
CA GLY A 248 -15.65 10.26 0.04
C GLY A 248 -15.80 11.33 1.12
N LEU A 249 -16.18 12.57 0.76
CA LEU A 249 -16.41 13.63 1.73
C LEU A 249 -17.62 13.31 2.63
N ARG A 250 -17.37 13.29 3.93
CA ARG A 250 -18.32 12.95 4.99
C ARG A 250 -19.07 14.18 5.48
N PRO A 251 -20.21 13.99 6.17
CA PRO A 251 -20.97 15.11 6.77
C PRO A 251 -20.18 15.90 7.81
N ASP A 252 -19.17 15.31 8.46
CA ASP A 252 -18.29 15.96 9.44
C ASP A 252 -17.19 16.83 8.78
N GLY A 253 -17.15 16.86 7.45
CA GLY A 253 -16.21 17.67 6.67
C GLY A 253 -14.84 17.05 6.47
N LEU A 254 -14.66 15.78 6.82
CA LEU A 254 -13.45 14.99 6.56
C LEU A 254 -13.69 13.96 5.45
N LEU A 255 -12.63 13.41 4.90
CA LEU A 255 -12.71 12.30 3.97
C LEU A 255 -12.77 10.96 4.70
N SER A 256 -13.50 10.00 4.14
CA SER A 256 -13.38 8.60 4.53
C SER A 256 -11.94 8.12 4.35
N ILE A 257 -11.50 7.16 5.19
CA ILE A 257 -10.14 6.60 5.16
C ILE A 257 -9.76 6.10 3.76
N CYS A 258 -10.71 5.51 3.06
CA CYS A 258 -10.62 5.09 1.66
C CYS A 258 -12.00 5.16 0.99
N PHE A 259 -12.02 5.45 -0.32
CA PHE A 259 -13.27 5.54 -1.10
C PHE A 259 -13.02 5.13 -2.56
N PRO A 260 -13.88 4.26 -3.16
CA PRO A 260 -15.08 3.66 -2.57
C PRO A 260 -14.74 2.47 -1.65
N ALA A 261 -15.36 2.42 -0.48
CA ALA A 261 -15.26 1.28 0.42
C ALA A 261 -16.47 1.21 1.36
N GLY A 262 -16.73 0.02 1.90
CA GLY A 262 -17.76 -0.18 2.93
C GLY A 262 -17.34 0.24 4.33
N MET A 263 -16.18 0.87 4.50
CA MET A 263 -15.64 1.31 5.78
C MET A 263 -15.70 2.84 5.87
N ASP A 264 -16.39 3.34 6.89
CA ASP A 264 -16.51 4.77 7.15
C ASP A 264 -15.80 5.15 8.46
N TYR A 265 -14.48 5.18 8.39
CA TYR A 265 -13.60 5.51 9.51
C TYR A 265 -12.52 6.51 9.05
N PRO A 266 -12.51 7.77 9.52
CA PRO A 266 -11.60 8.76 8.99
C PRO A 266 -10.26 8.79 9.73
N ILE A 267 -9.21 9.07 8.98
CA ILE A 267 -7.93 9.57 9.47
C ILE A 267 -7.88 11.06 9.14
N PRO A 268 -8.01 11.96 10.12
CA PRO A 268 -8.07 13.41 9.86
C PRO A 268 -6.88 13.93 9.05
N PHE A 269 -5.69 13.45 9.35
CA PHE A 269 -4.46 13.79 8.63
C PHE A 269 -4.56 13.50 7.11
N PHE A 270 -5.22 12.43 6.72
CA PHE A 270 -5.38 12.06 5.30
C PHE A 270 -6.26 13.05 4.52
N SER A 271 -7.19 13.74 5.21
CA SER A 271 -7.95 14.81 4.57
C SER A 271 -7.06 16.00 4.20
N LEU A 272 -6.06 16.33 5.02
CA LEU A 272 -5.05 17.34 4.68
C LEU A 272 -4.10 16.86 3.56
N VAL A 273 -3.74 15.57 3.55
CA VAL A 273 -2.96 14.98 2.45
C VAL A 273 -3.69 15.12 1.12
N TYR A 274 -5.01 15.03 1.09
CA TYR A 274 -5.79 15.24 -0.13
C TYR A 274 -5.63 16.66 -0.70
N VAL A 275 -5.61 17.68 0.16
CA VAL A 275 -5.35 19.07 -0.27
C VAL A 275 -3.99 19.16 -0.96
N MET A 276 -2.96 18.52 -0.38
CA MET A 276 -1.62 18.44 -0.96
C MET A 276 -1.63 17.70 -2.30
N GLN A 277 -2.32 16.55 -2.42
CA GLN A 277 -2.42 15.79 -3.68
C GLN A 277 -2.99 16.64 -4.83
N VAL A 278 -4.04 17.42 -4.55
CA VAL A 278 -4.64 18.31 -5.57
C VAL A 278 -3.65 19.39 -5.99
N TYR A 279 -2.95 20.01 -5.04
CA TYR A 279 -1.90 21.00 -5.34
C TYR A 279 -0.78 20.40 -6.21
N GLU A 280 -0.30 19.21 -5.86
CA GLU A 280 0.74 18.49 -6.60
C GLU A 280 0.27 18.16 -8.02
N TYR A 281 -0.97 17.67 -8.17
CA TYR A 281 -1.56 17.42 -9.49
C TYR A 281 -1.57 18.67 -10.37
N LEU A 282 -2.08 19.80 -9.87
CA LEU A 282 -2.11 21.05 -10.61
C LEU A 282 -0.68 21.55 -10.95
N SER A 283 0.25 21.31 -10.03
CA SER A 283 1.65 21.73 -10.20
C SER A 283 2.38 20.93 -11.28
N TYR A 284 2.21 19.59 -11.29
CA TYR A 284 2.87 18.71 -12.26
C TYR A 284 2.20 18.67 -13.63
N THR A 285 0.86 18.72 -13.66
CA THR A 285 0.13 18.55 -14.93
C THR A 285 -0.27 19.86 -15.59
N LYS A 286 -0.33 20.96 -14.85
CA LYS A 286 -0.89 22.27 -15.27
C LYS A 286 -2.37 22.19 -15.66
N ASP A 287 -3.06 21.09 -15.37
CA ASP A 287 -4.48 20.90 -15.69
C ASP A 287 -5.38 21.56 -14.65
N GLN A 288 -5.70 22.83 -14.86
CA GLN A 288 -6.57 23.62 -13.99
C GLN A 288 -8.03 23.16 -14.03
N SER A 289 -8.42 22.31 -14.96
CA SER A 289 -9.82 21.84 -15.10
C SER A 289 -10.29 20.93 -13.93
N LEU A 290 -9.35 20.41 -13.12
CA LEU A 290 -9.67 19.64 -11.92
C LEU A 290 -10.22 20.53 -10.79
N LEU A 291 -9.62 21.71 -10.59
CA LEU A 291 -9.90 22.55 -9.42
C LEU A 291 -11.39 22.87 -9.22
N PRO A 292 -12.16 23.32 -10.23
CA PRO A 292 -13.58 23.56 -10.06
C PRO A 292 -14.39 22.34 -9.61
N ILE A 293 -13.95 21.13 -9.95
CA ILE A 293 -14.64 19.88 -9.62
C ILE A 293 -14.47 19.53 -8.14
N VAL A 294 -13.27 19.75 -7.59
CA VAL A 294 -12.91 19.34 -6.22
C VAL A 294 -12.89 20.51 -5.23
N ARG A 295 -13.09 21.74 -5.69
CA ARG A 295 -13.01 22.97 -4.89
C ARG A 295 -13.88 22.91 -3.64
N GLY A 296 -15.13 22.50 -3.77
CA GLY A 296 -16.04 22.39 -2.61
C GLY A 296 -15.57 21.43 -1.53
N THR A 297 -14.89 20.34 -1.93
CA THR A 297 -14.27 19.40 -0.99
C THR A 297 -13.08 20.05 -0.27
N LEU A 298 -12.19 20.74 -1.00
CA LEU A 298 -11.06 21.47 -0.41
C LEU A 298 -11.51 22.52 0.58
N ASP A 299 -12.49 23.35 0.20
CA ASP A 299 -13.06 24.42 1.06
C ASP A 299 -13.65 23.84 2.34
N THR A 300 -14.36 22.71 2.24
CA THR A 300 -14.96 22.04 3.39
C THR A 300 -13.90 21.51 4.34
N ILE A 301 -12.88 20.81 3.83
CA ILE A 301 -11.78 20.30 4.64
C ILE A 301 -11.09 21.47 5.37
N MET A 302 -10.65 22.48 4.65
CA MET A 302 -9.93 23.62 5.26
C MET A 302 -10.77 24.37 6.28
N LYS A 303 -12.07 24.54 6.02
CA LYS A 303 -13.03 25.12 6.98
C LYS A 303 -13.15 24.27 8.24
N THR A 304 -13.24 22.94 8.09
CA THR A 304 -13.34 22.00 9.22
C THR A 304 -12.14 22.12 10.14
N PHE A 305 -10.93 22.09 9.60
CA PHE A 305 -9.72 22.25 10.41
C PHE A 305 -9.60 23.64 11.04
N ARG A 306 -9.90 24.71 10.28
CA ARG A 306 -9.88 26.09 10.80
C ARG A 306 -10.82 26.27 11.98
N SER A 307 -12.01 25.68 11.92
CA SER A 307 -12.99 25.78 13.02
C SER A 307 -12.60 25.03 14.29
N ARG A 308 -11.54 24.20 14.23
CA ARG A 308 -10.99 23.44 15.36
C ARG A 308 -9.75 24.06 15.98
N ILE A 309 -9.30 25.21 15.48
CA ILE A 309 -8.22 25.97 16.12
C ILE A 309 -8.79 26.55 17.43
N GLU A 310 -8.17 26.21 18.54
CA GLU A 310 -8.59 26.61 19.89
C GLU A 310 -7.94 27.92 20.33
N GLU A 311 -8.31 28.41 21.51
CA GLU A 311 -7.81 29.67 22.08
C GLU A 311 -6.27 29.66 22.26
N ASN A 312 -5.67 28.48 22.48
CA ASN A 312 -4.21 28.31 22.54
C ASN A 312 -3.51 28.34 21.16
N GLY A 313 -4.27 28.51 20.07
CA GLY A 313 -3.77 28.57 18.71
C GLY A 313 -3.49 27.20 18.06
N LEU A 314 -3.86 26.10 18.68
CA LEU A 314 -3.59 24.74 18.20
C LEU A 314 -4.89 23.97 17.87
N ILE A 315 -4.74 22.95 17.03
CA ILE A 315 -5.77 21.96 16.76
C ILE A 315 -5.48 20.73 17.64
N ALA A 316 -6.45 20.37 18.50
CA ALA A 316 -6.35 19.16 19.31
C ALA A 316 -6.52 17.90 18.45
N SER A 317 -5.96 16.79 18.93
CA SER A 317 -6.24 15.46 18.37
C SER A 317 -7.76 15.20 18.39
N PHE A 318 -8.24 14.56 17.34
CA PHE A 318 -9.67 14.28 17.18
C PHE A 318 -10.15 13.27 18.22
N GLU A 319 -11.41 13.40 18.60
CA GLU A 319 -12.02 12.59 19.65
C GLU A 319 -12.30 11.15 19.18
N TYR A 320 -13.03 10.41 20.00
CA TYR A 320 -13.56 9.08 19.70
C TYR A 320 -14.20 9.02 18.29
N SER A 321 -14.04 7.89 17.63
CA SER A 321 -14.42 7.55 16.25
C SER A 321 -13.49 8.08 15.15
N PHE A 322 -12.40 8.76 15.51
CA PHE A 322 -11.37 9.17 14.57
C PHE A 322 -10.06 8.43 14.86
N TRP A 323 -9.34 8.09 13.79
CA TRP A 323 -8.01 7.51 13.94
C TRP A 323 -6.95 8.60 13.76
N ASN A 324 -6.37 9.08 14.88
CA ASN A 324 -5.26 10.04 14.84
C ASN A 324 -3.96 9.30 14.47
N PHE A 325 -3.87 8.86 13.25
CA PHE A 325 -2.72 8.15 12.70
C PHE A 325 -1.84 9.11 11.90
N TYR A 326 -0.53 9.01 12.12
CA TYR A 326 0.49 9.76 11.39
C TYR A 326 1.60 8.87 10.87
N GLU A 327 2.06 7.88 11.64
CA GLU A 327 3.22 7.06 11.33
C GLU A 327 3.13 5.68 12.03
N TRP A 328 3.68 4.66 11.41
CA TRP A 328 3.74 3.32 12.00
C TRP A 328 4.82 3.16 13.06
N THR A 329 5.96 3.85 12.92
CA THR A 329 7.08 3.78 13.85
C THR A 329 6.89 4.65 15.09
N ASP A 330 6.09 5.71 14.98
CA ASP A 330 5.76 6.61 16.08
C ASP A 330 4.55 6.07 16.85
N LEU A 331 4.80 5.33 17.92
CA LEU A 331 3.78 4.60 18.67
C LEU A 331 2.96 5.46 19.64
N SER A 332 3.11 6.78 19.62
CA SER A 332 2.54 7.65 20.66
C SER A 332 1.01 7.65 20.68
N HIS A 333 0.36 7.57 19.53
CA HIS A 333 -1.07 7.85 19.43
C HIS A 333 -1.79 7.16 18.27
N ASN A 334 -1.13 6.34 17.53
CA ASN A 334 -1.63 5.72 16.29
C ASN A 334 -2.63 4.60 16.56
N ALA A 335 -2.26 3.36 16.36
CA ALA A 335 -3.16 2.20 16.45
C ALA A 335 -3.87 2.07 17.81
N SER A 336 -3.32 2.62 18.89
CA SER A 336 -3.93 2.60 20.22
C SER A 336 -5.27 3.35 20.31
N GLN A 337 -5.60 4.18 19.33
CA GLN A 337 -6.88 4.91 19.28
C GLN A 337 -7.97 4.16 18.51
N ILE A 338 -7.63 3.11 17.77
CA ILE A 338 -8.63 2.24 17.15
C ILE A 338 -9.38 1.50 18.26
N GLY A 339 -10.70 1.67 18.30
CA GLY A 339 -11.56 0.99 19.25
C GLY A 339 -11.64 1.61 20.65
N ARG A 340 -11.16 2.85 20.85
CA ARG A 340 -11.46 3.62 22.08
C ARG A 340 -12.96 3.79 22.25
N THR A 341 -13.40 3.74 23.50
CA THR A 341 -14.80 4.01 23.84
C THR A 341 -15.01 5.49 24.17
N LYS A 342 -16.26 5.96 24.13
CA LYS A 342 -16.61 7.34 24.54
C LYS A 342 -16.27 7.68 25.99
N GLU A 343 -16.11 6.65 26.82
CA GLU A 343 -15.78 6.74 28.24
C GLU A 343 -14.27 6.89 28.48
N ASP A 344 -13.44 6.76 27.43
CA ASP A 344 -11.99 6.87 27.56
C ASP A 344 -11.59 8.32 27.89
N LYS A 345 -11.22 8.54 29.16
CA LYS A 345 -10.86 9.86 29.72
C LYS A 345 -9.39 10.22 29.46
N THR A 346 -8.90 9.97 28.24
CA THR A 346 -7.53 10.39 27.90
C THR A 346 -7.42 11.91 28.00
N PRO A 347 -6.33 12.46 28.59
CA PRO A 347 -6.08 13.89 28.60
C PRO A 347 -6.13 14.45 27.17
N LYS A 348 -6.56 15.70 27.05
CA LYS A 348 -6.56 16.41 25.78
C LYS A 348 -5.12 16.51 25.27
N GLN A 349 -4.91 16.08 24.04
CA GLN A 349 -3.61 16.00 23.41
C GLN A 349 -3.59 16.88 22.15
N TYR A 350 -2.45 17.49 21.89
CA TYR A 350 -2.17 18.20 20.64
C TYR A 350 -0.99 17.53 19.97
N ASP A 351 -1.12 17.23 18.67
CA ASP A 351 -0.11 16.51 17.89
C ASP A 351 0.62 17.48 16.96
N LEU A 352 1.96 17.45 17.01
CA LEU A 352 2.79 18.30 16.16
C LEU A 352 2.53 18.03 14.67
N SER A 353 2.46 16.77 14.28
CA SER A 353 2.25 16.36 12.88
C SER A 353 0.97 16.94 12.30
N LEU A 354 -0.14 16.92 13.04
CA LEU A 354 -1.42 17.47 12.58
C LEU A 354 -1.34 18.98 12.37
N ASN A 355 -0.79 19.68 13.35
CA ASN A 355 -0.69 21.15 13.35
C ASN A 355 0.26 21.66 12.27
N CYS A 356 1.42 21.01 12.10
CA CYS A 356 2.36 21.35 11.03
C CYS A 356 1.80 21.04 9.64
N MET A 357 1.11 19.90 9.49
CA MET A 357 0.47 19.55 8.21
C MET A 357 -0.59 20.56 7.81
N TYR A 358 -1.43 21.03 8.75
CA TYR A 358 -2.40 22.07 8.47
C TYR A 358 -1.75 23.35 7.94
N ILE A 359 -0.68 23.83 8.59
CA ILE A 359 0.07 25.01 8.13
C ILE A 359 0.64 24.79 6.73
N TYR A 360 1.24 23.63 6.50
CA TYR A 360 1.87 23.29 5.22
C TYR A 360 0.87 23.27 4.07
N VAL A 361 -0.30 22.67 4.27
CA VAL A 361 -1.32 22.59 3.22
C VAL A 361 -2.12 23.89 3.09
N ALA A 362 -2.19 24.75 4.13
CA ALA A 362 -2.81 26.05 4.03
C ALA A 362 -2.13 26.94 2.97
N ASP A 363 -0.80 26.96 2.94
CA ASP A 363 -0.04 27.65 1.88
C ASP A 363 -0.36 27.09 0.46
N MET A 364 -0.49 25.79 0.35
CA MET A 364 -0.86 25.14 -0.92
C MET A 364 -2.31 25.48 -1.33
N TYR A 365 -3.24 25.45 -0.39
CA TYR A 365 -4.62 25.82 -0.60
C TYR A 365 -4.75 27.28 -1.07
N ASP A 366 -4.05 28.20 -0.40
CA ASP A 366 -4.05 29.62 -0.75
C ASP A 366 -3.50 29.85 -2.16
N LYS A 367 -2.40 29.17 -2.52
CA LYS A 367 -1.83 29.22 -3.88
C LYS A 367 -2.78 28.69 -4.97
N MET A 368 -3.60 27.68 -4.67
CA MET A 368 -4.58 27.13 -5.61
C MET A 368 -5.81 28.01 -5.78
N THR A 369 -6.23 28.68 -4.70
CA THR A 369 -7.57 29.25 -4.58
C THR A 369 -7.60 30.77 -4.57
N GLY A 370 -6.46 31.40 -4.28
CA GLY A 370 -6.35 32.84 -4.04
C GLY A 370 -6.89 33.29 -2.67
N GLU A 371 -7.18 32.34 -1.77
CA GLU A 371 -7.55 32.62 -0.38
C GLU A 371 -6.32 33.05 0.43
N HIS A 372 -6.58 33.49 1.66
CA HIS A 372 -5.53 33.80 2.62
C HIS A 372 -5.83 33.15 3.97
N THR A 373 -4.99 32.21 4.38
CA THR A 373 -5.15 31.49 5.64
C THR A 373 -4.13 32.00 6.66
N GLU A 374 -4.60 32.62 7.74
CA GLU A 374 -3.73 33.10 8.81
C GLU A 374 -3.14 31.90 9.59
N THR A 375 -1.81 31.80 9.64
CA THR A 375 -1.10 30.68 10.28
C THR A 375 -0.01 31.12 11.27
N GLU A 376 0.33 32.41 11.33
CA GLU A 376 1.45 32.88 12.18
C GLU A 376 1.18 32.68 13.68
N GLY A 377 -0.08 32.88 14.13
CA GLY A 377 -0.49 32.58 15.50
C GLY A 377 -0.26 31.11 15.86
N MET A 378 -0.59 30.19 14.96
CA MET A 378 -0.39 28.75 15.13
C MET A 378 1.11 28.39 15.15
N LYS A 379 1.94 28.98 14.28
CA LYS A 379 3.40 28.77 14.30
C LYS A 379 4.02 29.17 15.64
N LYS A 380 3.56 30.30 16.19
CA LYS A 380 4.00 30.75 17.53
C LYS A 380 3.58 29.74 18.60
N ALA A 381 2.34 29.30 18.60
CA ALA A 381 1.85 28.31 19.55
C ALA A 381 2.60 26.97 19.45
N ILE A 382 2.88 26.48 18.22
CA ILE A 382 3.68 25.27 18.03
C ILE A 382 5.07 25.43 18.65
N LYS A 383 5.75 26.55 18.42
CA LYS A 383 7.07 26.80 18.99
C LYS A 383 7.03 26.84 20.51
N GLU A 384 6.00 27.45 21.10
CA GLU A 384 5.83 27.53 22.54
C GLU A 384 5.56 26.17 23.20
N HIS A 385 4.72 25.34 22.60
CA HIS A 385 4.24 24.10 23.22
C HIS A 385 5.06 22.85 22.88
N PHE A 386 5.80 22.84 21.77
CA PHE A 386 6.47 21.63 21.29
C PHE A 386 7.99 21.74 21.21
N PHE A 387 8.58 22.96 21.11
CA PHE A 387 9.99 23.10 20.89
C PHE A 387 10.81 22.82 22.18
N LEU A 388 11.81 21.96 22.06
CA LEU A 388 12.76 21.59 23.09
C LEU A 388 14.07 22.38 22.84
N ALA A 389 14.23 23.50 23.54
CA ALA A 389 15.32 24.45 23.27
C ALA A 389 16.72 23.87 23.56
N ASP A 390 16.82 22.94 24.51
CA ASP A 390 18.06 22.24 24.88
C ASP A 390 18.52 21.24 23.83
N LYS A 391 17.58 20.72 23.03
CA LYS A 391 17.83 19.75 21.93
C LYS A 391 17.74 20.36 20.53
N GLY A 392 17.11 21.53 20.37
CA GLY A 392 16.86 22.15 19.07
C GLY A 392 15.93 21.36 18.17
N ILE A 393 14.95 20.62 18.72
CA ILE A 393 13.96 19.78 18.04
C ILE A 393 12.57 19.97 18.64
N TYR A 394 11.57 19.39 18.02
CA TYR A 394 10.19 19.39 18.49
C TYR A 394 9.76 18.01 18.98
N ARG A 395 9.03 17.95 20.11
CA ARG A 395 8.36 16.73 20.56
C ARG A 395 7.12 16.43 19.72
N ILE A 396 6.70 15.16 19.66
CA ILE A 396 5.61 14.71 18.80
C ILE A 396 4.22 15.18 19.26
N ASP A 397 4.04 15.32 20.59
CA ASP A 397 2.78 15.75 21.21
C ASP A 397 3.02 16.49 22.54
N THR A 398 1.95 17.00 23.13
CA THR A 398 2.02 17.78 24.38
C THR A 398 2.08 16.94 25.66
N LEU A 399 1.96 15.60 25.56
CA LEU A 399 1.91 14.70 26.71
C LEU A 399 3.19 13.88 26.91
N HIS A 400 4.02 13.73 25.87
CA HIS A 400 5.19 12.84 25.89
C HIS A 400 6.45 13.55 25.40
N ASP A 401 7.56 13.31 26.05
CA ASP A 401 8.88 13.75 25.61
C ASP A 401 9.49 12.72 24.63
N ARG A 402 8.86 12.62 23.47
CA ARG A 402 9.33 11.81 22.33
C ARG A 402 9.39 12.68 21.08
N TYR A 403 10.22 12.31 20.15
CA TYR A 403 10.41 13.04 18.90
C TYR A 403 10.67 12.09 17.74
N SER A 404 10.14 12.44 16.58
CA SER A 404 10.24 11.60 15.39
C SER A 404 10.70 12.40 14.17
N GLN A 405 11.31 11.69 13.23
CA GLN A 405 11.71 12.28 11.95
C GLN A 405 10.52 12.85 11.20
N LEU A 406 9.36 12.17 11.22
CA LEU A 406 8.15 12.66 10.56
C LEU A 406 7.71 14.02 11.12
N SER A 407 7.49 14.09 12.43
CA SER A 407 6.95 15.30 13.08
C SER A 407 7.88 16.51 12.87
N ASN A 408 9.19 16.30 13.00
CA ASN A 408 10.19 17.35 12.81
C ASN A 408 10.37 17.74 11.34
N SER A 409 10.21 16.80 10.40
CA SER A 409 10.20 17.10 8.97
C SER A 409 8.97 17.91 8.55
N LEU A 410 7.81 17.62 9.13
CA LEU A 410 6.62 18.45 8.96
C LEU A 410 6.80 19.85 9.53
N ALA A 411 7.54 20.01 10.65
CA ALA A 411 7.90 21.32 11.16
C ALA A 411 8.80 22.10 10.17
N LEU A 412 9.79 21.46 9.53
CA LEU A 412 10.56 22.07 8.43
C LEU A 412 9.65 22.52 7.28
N LEU A 413 8.73 21.64 6.85
CA LEU A 413 7.78 21.93 5.78
C LEU A 413 6.81 23.08 6.13
N ALA A 414 6.43 23.20 7.40
CA ALA A 414 5.63 24.31 7.92
C ALA A 414 6.42 25.62 8.10
N GLY A 415 7.74 25.61 7.88
CA GLY A 415 8.60 26.78 8.04
C GLY A 415 8.95 27.09 9.49
N LEU A 416 9.00 26.06 10.35
CA LEU A 416 9.30 26.16 11.78
C LEU A 416 10.75 25.77 12.14
N GLY A 417 11.59 25.53 11.15
CA GLY A 417 12.98 25.14 11.37
C GLY A 417 13.87 25.48 10.17
N ASP A 418 15.16 25.26 10.36
CA ASP A 418 16.22 25.56 9.42
C ASP A 418 17.22 24.39 9.28
N ARG A 419 18.45 24.68 8.83
CA ARG A 419 19.53 23.69 8.68
C ARG A 419 19.92 23.00 9.99
N GLU A 420 19.77 23.66 11.13
CA GLU A 420 20.09 23.08 12.42
C GLU A 420 19.07 21.99 12.78
N LEU A 421 17.77 22.28 12.64
CA LEU A 421 16.73 21.28 12.83
C LEU A 421 16.92 20.11 11.86
N ALA A 422 17.20 20.38 10.58
CA ALA A 422 17.43 19.34 9.57
C ALA A 422 18.61 18.42 9.96
N LYS A 423 19.70 18.98 10.49
CA LYS A 423 20.82 18.22 11.02
C LYS A 423 20.40 17.35 12.22
N ASN A 424 19.69 17.94 13.18
CA ASN A 424 19.26 17.23 14.39
C ASN A 424 18.30 16.06 14.08
N ILE A 425 17.41 16.20 13.09
CA ILE A 425 16.55 15.12 12.58
C ILE A 425 17.37 13.88 12.15
N LEU A 426 18.57 14.10 11.61
CA LEU A 426 19.41 13.01 11.09
C LEU A 426 20.42 12.48 12.10
N THR A 427 20.76 13.24 13.13
CA THR A 427 21.90 12.92 14.02
C THR A 427 21.53 12.66 15.47
N ASP A 428 20.31 13.04 15.91
CA ASP A 428 19.88 12.77 17.27
C ASP A 428 19.60 11.25 17.43
N PRO A 429 20.28 10.55 18.35
CA PRO A 429 20.18 9.09 18.48
C PRO A 429 18.82 8.61 19.01
N ASP A 430 18.05 9.49 19.65
CA ASP A 430 16.74 9.18 20.19
C ASP A 430 15.60 9.49 19.19
N MET A 431 15.94 10.02 18.00
CA MET A 431 14.97 10.38 16.97
C MET A 431 14.32 9.12 16.37
N ILE A 432 13.00 8.95 16.56
CA ILE A 432 12.25 7.85 16.01
C ILE A 432 12.28 7.93 14.47
N PRO A 433 12.76 6.88 13.76
CA PRO A 433 12.91 6.93 12.31
C PRO A 433 11.57 6.91 11.59
N VAL A 434 11.53 7.53 10.41
CA VAL A 434 10.39 7.48 9.51
C VAL A 434 10.32 6.14 8.77
N SER A 435 9.10 5.60 8.60
CA SER A 435 8.85 4.42 7.75
C SER A 435 8.93 4.76 6.26
N LEU A 436 8.90 3.73 5.39
CA LEU A 436 8.86 3.94 3.94
C LEU A 436 7.67 4.79 3.52
N SER A 437 6.50 4.62 4.14
CA SER A 437 5.28 5.35 3.80
C SER A 437 5.41 6.86 3.93
N MET A 438 6.13 7.34 4.95
CA MET A 438 6.25 8.76 5.29
C MET A 438 7.60 9.38 4.91
N THR A 439 8.48 8.61 4.27
CA THR A 439 9.83 9.05 3.85
C THR A 439 9.80 10.30 2.96
N THR A 440 8.73 10.52 2.19
CA THR A 440 8.59 11.75 1.38
C THR A 440 8.65 13.02 2.21
N PHE A 441 8.03 13.04 3.40
CA PHE A 441 8.08 14.24 4.26
C PHE A 441 9.48 14.52 4.77
N LEU A 442 10.26 13.46 5.07
CA LEU A 442 11.67 13.63 5.46
C LEU A 442 12.48 14.23 4.32
N TYR A 443 12.42 13.63 3.13
CA TYR A 443 13.22 14.10 1.99
C TYR A 443 12.82 15.50 1.55
N ASP A 444 11.53 15.77 1.44
CA ASP A 444 11.02 17.08 1.04
C ASP A 444 11.37 18.16 2.09
N GLY A 445 11.30 17.84 3.38
CA GLY A 445 11.71 18.74 4.47
C GLY A 445 13.21 19.10 4.41
N LEU A 446 14.06 18.10 4.19
CA LEU A 446 15.50 18.27 4.02
C LEU A 446 15.81 19.12 2.77
N LEU A 447 15.23 18.81 1.61
CA LEU A 447 15.46 19.52 0.35
C LEU A 447 14.94 20.96 0.39
N LYS A 448 13.86 21.24 1.12
CA LYS A 448 13.35 22.59 1.35
C LYS A 448 14.35 23.43 2.13
N THR A 449 15.12 22.80 2.99
CA THR A 449 16.10 23.48 3.86
C THR A 449 17.44 23.69 3.15
N ASP A 450 17.94 22.65 2.46
CA ASP A 450 19.21 22.70 1.75
C ASP A 450 19.27 21.63 0.64
N SER A 451 19.53 22.03 -0.58
CA SER A 451 19.76 21.12 -1.72
C SER A 451 20.98 20.19 -1.53
N GLY A 452 21.88 20.52 -0.61
CA GLY A 452 23.04 19.67 -0.25
C GLY A 452 22.67 18.31 0.33
N TYR A 453 21.42 18.10 0.77
CA TYR A 453 20.92 16.78 1.21
C TYR A 453 20.65 15.79 0.08
N ARG A 454 20.84 16.18 -1.17
CA ARG A 454 20.69 15.30 -2.35
C ARG A 454 21.46 13.98 -2.21
N ASP A 455 22.75 14.05 -1.87
CA ASP A 455 23.60 12.84 -1.79
C ASP A 455 23.18 11.93 -0.65
N PHE A 456 22.76 12.49 0.50
CA PHE A 456 22.18 11.74 1.59
C PHE A 456 20.94 10.98 1.14
N ILE A 457 20.01 11.62 0.42
CA ILE A 457 18.77 11.00 -0.05
C ILE A 457 19.07 9.88 -1.02
N LEU A 458 19.99 10.09 -1.97
CA LEU A 458 20.37 9.06 -2.95
C LEU A 458 21.03 7.84 -2.29
N GLU A 459 21.87 8.04 -1.26
CA GLU A 459 22.50 6.93 -0.53
C GLU A 459 21.49 6.21 0.38
N ASN A 460 20.54 6.92 1.00
CA ASN A 460 19.48 6.34 1.79
C ASN A 460 18.56 5.47 0.92
N ILE A 461 18.15 5.96 -0.25
CA ILE A 461 17.41 5.16 -1.24
C ILE A 461 18.21 3.92 -1.63
N LYS A 462 19.47 4.08 -2.01
CA LYS A 462 20.33 2.96 -2.40
C LYS A 462 20.40 1.90 -1.31
N THR A 463 20.62 2.29 -0.06
CA THR A 463 20.74 1.35 1.07
C THR A 463 19.47 0.55 1.29
N LYS A 464 18.33 1.22 1.39
CA LYS A 464 17.03 0.59 1.66
C LYS A 464 16.58 -0.32 0.52
N TYR A 465 16.64 0.18 -0.70
CA TYR A 465 16.10 -0.53 -1.87
C TYR A 465 17.01 -1.63 -2.39
N LYS A 466 18.35 -1.48 -2.25
CA LYS A 466 19.28 -2.55 -2.56
C LYS A 466 19.09 -3.76 -1.66
N LYS A 467 18.78 -3.57 -0.37
CA LYS A 467 18.46 -4.65 0.57
C LYS A 467 17.30 -5.51 0.07
N MET A 468 16.22 -4.88 -0.40
CA MET A 468 15.08 -5.61 -0.97
C MET A 468 15.45 -6.32 -2.29
N LEU A 469 16.24 -5.68 -3.17
CA LEU A 469 16.72 -6.31 -4.41
C LEU A 469 17.62 -7.52 -4.15
N ASP A 470 18.51 -7.43 -3.17
CA ASP A 470 19.41 -8.54 -2.79
C ASP A 470 18.64 -9.74 -2.25
N ALA A 471 17.44 -9.52 -1.70
CA ALA A 471 16.51 -10.58 -1.30
C ALA A 471 15.70 -11.17 -2.48
N GLY A 472 15.94 -10.73 -3.72
CA GLY A 472 15.30 -11.26 -4.94
C GLY A 472 13.89 -10.76 -5.20
N THR A 473 13.55 -9.56 -4.70
CA THR A 473 12.23 -8.99 -4.92
C THR A 473 11.98 -8.61 -6.38
N THR A 474 10.72 -8.69 -6.80
CA THR A 474 10.24 -8.19 -8.10
C THR A 474 9.34 -6.96 -7.96
N THR A 475 8.96 -6.62 -6.73
CA THR A 475 8.16 -5.48 -6.31
C THR A 475 8.68 -4.95 -4.98
N PHE A 476 8.50 -3.66 -4.65
CA PHE A 476 8.95 -3.11 -3.38
C PHE A 476 7.88 -3.26 -2.29
N TRP A 477 8.35 -3.51 -1.08
CA TRP A 477 7.59 -3.98 0.07
C TRP A 477 6.99 -2.84 0.87
N GLU A 478 6.01 -3.17 1.69
CA GLU A 478 5.39 -2.24 2.64
C GLU A 478 6.41 -1.67 3.63
N ASN A 479 7.30 -2.53 4.12
CA ASN A 479 8.41 -2.19 5.00
C ASN A 479 9.69 -2.87 4.48
N GLU A 480 10.84 -2.22 4.63
CA GLU A 480 12.13 -2.74 4.17
C GLU A 480 12.58 -4.04 4.85
N ASP A 481 11.92 -4.41 5.95
CA ASP A 481 12.17 -5.61 6.75
C ASP A 481 11.05 -6.67 6.67
N SER A 482 10.06 -6.50 5.79
CA SER A 482 8.84 -7.34 5.73
C SER A 482 9.09 -8.85 5.65
N ILE A 483 10.18 -9.30 5.01
CA ILE A 483 10.56 -10.73 4.97
C ILE A 483 11.16 -11.21 6.29
N LEU A 484 11.80 -10.33 7.05
CA LEU A 484 12.56 -10.69 8.25
C LEU A 484 11.67 -10.90 9.46
N ASP A 485 10.51 -10.25 9.50
CA ASP A 485 9.53 -10.43 10.58
C ASP A 485 8.55 -11.55 10.24
N SER A 486 8.80 -12.73 10.82
CA SER A 486 7.94 -13.91 10.64
C SER A 486 6.53 -13.77 11.25
N LYS A 487 6.24 -12.68 11.96
CA LYS A 487 4.95 -12.41 12.59
C LYS A 487 4.12 -11.39 11.83
N ALA A 488 4.76 -10.50 11.07
CA ALA A 488 4.07 -9.47 10.32
C ALA A 488 3.36 -10.06 9.08
N VAL A 489 2.16 -9.56 8.81
CA VAL A 489 1.40 -9.83 7.57
C VAL A 489 1.51 -8.59 6.68
N GLU A 490 2.75 -8.13 6.47
CA GLU A 490 3.04 -6.99 5.61
C GLU A 490 3.13 -7.43 4.16
N SER A 491 2.76 -6.54 3.23
CA SER A 491 2.79 -6.83 1.82
C SER A 491 4.20 -6.73 1.22
N LEU A 492 4.51 -7.64 0.30
CA LEU A 492 5.73 -7.58 -0.51
C LEU A 492 5.55 -6.80 -1.82
N CYS A 493 4.37 -6.23 -2.05
CA CYS A 493 4.08 -5.29 -3.13
C CYS A 493 3.24 -4.14 -2.60
N HIS A 494 3.87 -3.00 -2.31
CA HIS A 494 3.16 -1.85 -1.75
C HIS A 494 3.42 -0.57 -2.56
N GLY A 495 2.35 0.06 -3.01
CA GLY A 495 2.42 1.18 -3.96
C GLY A 495 3.19 2.40 -3.45
N TRP A 496 3.15 2.69 -2.15
CA TRP A 496 3.92 3.80 -1.58
C TRP A 496 5.44 3.64 -1.68
N SER A 497 5.93 2.41 -1.82
CA SER A 497 7.37 2.13 -1.86
C SER A 497 8.01 2.39 -3.23
N ALA A 498 7.26 2.87 -4.20
CA ALA A 498 7.81 3.24 -5.51
C ALA A 498 8.49 4.63 -5.51
N LEU A 499 8.73 5.26 -4.35
CA LEU A 499 9.27 6.60 -4.19
C LEU A 499 10.57 6.92 -4.94
N PRO A 500 11.51 5.97 -5.13
CA PRO A 500 12.70 6.26 -5.93
C PRO A 500 12.39 6.74 -7.36
N ALA A 501 11.28 6.28 -7.96
CA ALA A 501 10.89 6.74 -9.30
C ALA A 501 10.60 8.25 -9.37
N TYR A 502 10.18 8.86 -8.25
CA TYR A 502 10.01 10.30 -8.13
C TYR A 502 11.36 11.00 -7.84
N TYR A 503 12.08 10.55 -6.80
CA TYR A 503 13.29 11.25 -6.33
C TYR A 503 14.44 11.19 -7.32
N PHE A 504 14.60 10.14 -8.11
CA PHE A 504 15.63 10.11 -9.14
C PHE A 504 15.43 11.24 -10.17
N HIS A 505 14.19 11.57 -10.52
CA HIS A 505 13.94 12.67 -11.46
C HIS A 505 14.13 14.05 -10.82
N ILE A 506 13.62 14.30 -9.62
CA ILE A 506 13.73 15.65 -9.03
C ILE A 506 15.15 15.96 -8.52
N LEU A 507 15.97 14.95 -8.25
CA LEU A 507 17.34 15.12 -7.80
C LEU A 507 18.34 15.17 -8.96
N GLU A 508 17.97 14.72 -10.13
CA GLU A 508 18.82 14.73 -11.33
C GLU A 508 18.46 15.87 -12.33
N ALA A 509 17.39 16.63 -12.03
CA ALA A 509 16.90 17.72 -12.87
C ALA A 509 17.77 18.98 -12.80
#